data_ac904ed17a789593d027d1961a8e5e26
#
_entry.id   ac904ed17a789593d027d1961a8e5e26
#
_cell.length_a   1.000
_cell.length_b   1.000
_cell.length_c   1.000
_cell.angle_alpha   90.00
_cell.angle_beta   90.00
_cell.angle_gamma   90.00
#
_symmetry.space_group_name_H-M   'P 1'
#
loop_
_entity.id
_entity.type
_entity.pdbx_description
1 polymer ?
#
loop_
_entity_poly.entity_id
_entity_poly.type
_entity_poly.pdbx_seq_one_letter_code
_entity_poly.pdbx_strand_id
1 'polypeptide(L)'
;MRILFIHQNFPGQFKHLAAALAKRGHEVKALAITPRAELPGVQVMKYAVPGKNGPSTHPWLLDLETKTIRAEHCARKLLELQRCGYTPDVVVGHPGWGETLLVKDVWPEAAFLAFLELFYREDSLFDPEFAVRSFEQAARIRMKNAAFLVTLDAMDWGLSPTSWQAAHFPPEHRERISVIFDGVDTAAVRPAKDAWIHLEKKQKRLSRENEVITFVNRNLEPYRGYHRFMRALPRILELRPNAEVVLVGGDGVSYGAPCPNGTWKETFLNEVKDRLDLSRVHFVGRVPYPLFLNLLQISSCHVYLTVPFVLSWSLIEAMSAGCVVVGSRTAPVMEVVEDGKNGLLVDFFDTDELTSRVVEVLSSRERFASLGLAARRTVEQHYALSKCLPKQLELVESMPKRRKTSPSTRAL
;
A
#
# COMPACT_ATOMS: atom_id res chain seq x y z
N MET A 1 -26.19 -13.19 -1.99
CA MET A 1 -25.21 -13.89 -1.11
C MET A 1 -24.99 -13.05 0.14
N ARG A 2 -24.64 -13.70 1.24
CA ARG A 2 -24.15 -13.08 2.47
C ARG A 2 -22.61 -13.02 2.42
N ILE A 3 -22.05 -11.82 2.43
CA ILE A 3 -20.61 -11.60 2.28
C ILE A 3 -20.08 -10.90 3.52
N LEU A 4 -19.05 -11.46 4.13
CA LEU A 4 -18.40 -10.87 5.30
C LEU A 4 -16.99 -10.41 4.95
N PHE A 5 -16.71 -9.12 5.15
CA PHE A 5 -15.34 -8.59 5.08
C PHE A 5 -14.69 -8.59 6.47
N ILE A 6 -13.41 -8.95 6.54
CA ILE A 6 -12.60 -8.89 7.77
C ILE A 6 -11.35 -8.05 7.51
N HIS A 7 -11.28 -6.88 8.15
CA HIS A 7 -10.14 -5.96 8.00
C HIS A 7 -10.05 -5.01 9.18
N GLN A 8 -8.92 -4.98 9.92
CA GLN A 8 -8.79 -4.17 11.16
C GLN A 8 -9.18 -2.70 10.98
N ASN A 9 -8.87 -2.09 9.84
CA ASN A 9 -9.12 -0.69 9.51
C ASN A 9 -10.11 -0.56 8.34
N PHE A 10 -11.17 -1.38 8.32
CA PHE A 10 -12.15 -1.36 7.23
C PHE A 10 -12.56 0.09 6.87
N PRO A 11 -12.71 0.43 5.58
CA PRO A 11 -12.74 -0.46 4.43
C PRO A 11 -11.36 -0.84 3.86
N GLY A 12 -10.27 -0.09 4.14
CA GLY A 12 -8.97 -0.38 3.57
C GLY A 12 -9.03 -0.61 2.05
N GLN A 13 -8.45 -1.69 1.58
CA GLN A 13 -8.44 -2.10 0.18
C GLN A 13 -9.84 -2.45 -0.37
N PHE A 14 -10.80 -2.74 0.49
CA PHE A 14 -12.14 -3.18 0.10
C PHE A 14 -13.15 -2.04 -0.14
N LYS A 15 -12.69 -0.78 -0.12
CA LYS A 15 -13.55 0.41 -0.24
C LYS A 15 -14.52 0.36 -1.42
N HIS A 16 -14.01 0.05 -2.60
CA HIS A 16 -14.82 0.01 -3.82
C HIS A 16 -15.57 -1.32 -3.97
N LEU A 17 -14.90 -2.42 -3.62
CA LEU A 17 -15.46 -3.77 -3.75
C LEU A 17 -16.67 -3.99 -2.83
N ALA A 18 -16.56 -3.64 -1.55
CA ALA A 18 -17.65 -3.85 -0.59
C ALA A 18 -18.90 -3.02 -0.95
N ALA A 19 -18.72 -1.74 -1.29
CA ALA A 19 -19.81 -0.87 -1.71
C ALA A 19 -20.47 -1.36 -3.00
N ALA A 20 -19.70 -1.85 -3.97
CA ALA A 20 -20.22 -2.35 -5.24
C ALA A 20 -21.01 -3.67 -5.06
N LEU A 21 -20.56 -4.58 -4.20
CA LEU A 21 -21.28 -5.81 -3.85
C LEU A 21 -22.63 -5.48 -3.17
N ALA A 22 -22.64 -4.54 -2.21
CA ALA A 22 -23.86 -4.08 -1.58
C ALA A 22 -24.84 -3.48 -2.61
N LYS A 23 -24.34 -2.66 -3.54
CA LYS A 23 -25.15 -2.09 -4.65
C LYS A 23 -25.73 -3.16 -5.58
N ARG A 24 -25.06 -4.33 -5.69
CA ARG A 24 -25.56 -5.49 -6.46
C ARG A 24 -26.63 -6.31 -5.70
N GLY A 25 -27.02 -5.90 -4.49
CA GLY A 25 -28.06 -6.56 -3.70
C GLY A 25 -27.54 -7.70 -2.83
N HIS A 26 -26.21 -7.81 -2.61
CA HIS A 26 -25.69 -8.74 -1.64
C HIS A 26 -25.87 -8.19 -0.20
N GLU A 27 -26.09 -9.07 0.78
CA GLU A 27 -26.00 -8.72 2.20
C GLU A 27 -24.52 -8.63 2.57
N VAL A 28 -24.01 -7.40 2.75
CA VAL A 28 -22.60 -7.16 3.02
C VAL A 28 -22.40 -6.69 4.46
N LYS A 29 -21.61 -7.45 5.21
CA LYS A 29 -21.17 -7.09 6.55
C LYS A 29 -19.65 -6.95 6.60
N ALA A 30 -19.16 -6.18 7.56
CA ALA A 30 -17.73 -6.04 7.81
C ALA A 30 -17.40 -6.08 9.29
N LEU A 31 -16.30 -6.77 9.65
CA LEU A 31 -15.71 -6.74 10.99
C LEU A 31 -14.45 -5.90 10.98
N ALA A 32 -14.34 -4.99 11.95
CA ALA A 32 -13.18 -4.11 12.10
C ALA A 32 -12.88 -3.81 13.56
N ILE A 33 -11.61 -3.58 13.88
CA ILE A 33 -11.17 -3.03 15.18
C ILE A 33 -11.40 -1.51 15.18
N THR A 34 -10.87 -0.83 14.16
CA THR A 34 -10.93 0.63 14.01
C THR A 34 -11.41 0.98 12.60
N PRO A 35 -12.73 0.94 12.33
CA PRO A 35 -13.25 1.31 11.02
C PRO A 35 -12.93 2.78 10.71
N ARG A 36 -12.55 3.04 9.46
CA ARG A 36 -12.09 4.35 8.98
C ARG A 36 -13.17 5.12 8.20
N ALA A 37 -14.15 4.41 7.65
CA ALA A 37 -15.28 5.00 6.95
C ALA A 37 -16.49 4.07 6.98
N GLU A 38 -17.67 4.66 6.91
CA GLU A 38 -18.90 3.95 6.60
C GLU A 38 -19.05 3.85 5.07
N LEU A 39 -19.65 2.76 4.62
CA LEU A 39 -19.95 2.54 3.20
C LEU A 39 -21.44 2.30 3.02
N PRO A 40 -22.09 2.90 2.01
CA PRO A 40 -23.50 2.68 1.74
C PRO A 40 -23.83 1.19 1.54
N GLY A 41 -24.84 0.70 2.26
CA GLY A 41 -25.29 -0.69 2.18
C GLY A 41 -24.39 -1.73 2.85
N VAL A 42 -23.35 -1.32 3.57
CA VAL A 42 -22.45 -2.21 4.31
C VAL A 42 -22.65 -2.05 5.81
N GLN A 43 -23.02 -3.13 6.48
CA GLN A 43 -23.13 -3.15 7.93
C GLN A 43 -21.74 -3.36 8.57
N VAL A 44 -21.19 -2.32 9.18
CA VAL A 44 -19.89 -2.40 9.85
C VAL A 44 -20.08 -2.71 11.35
N MET A 45 -19.43 -3.77 11.80
CA MET A 45 -19.44 -4.23 13.20
C MET A 45 -18.04 -4.07 13.78
N LYS A 46 -17.98 -3.51 14.98
CA LYS A 46 -16.73 -3.37 15.74
C LYS A 46 -16.53 -4.52 16.71
N TYR A 47 -15.28 -4.88 16.93
CA TYR A 47 -14.86 -5.71 18.04
C TYR A 47 -13.59 -5.14 18.69
N ALA A 48 -13.39 -5.44 19.97
CA ALA A 48 -12.22 -4.98 20.71
C ALA A 48 -11.18 -6.11 20.79
N VAL A 49 -9.93 -5.72 20.85
CA VAL A 49 -8.80 -6.62 21.11
C VAL A 49 -8.12 -6.14 22.40
N PRO A 50 -8.67 -6.47 23.57
CA PRO A 50 -7.99 -6.24 24.83
C PRO A 50 -6.83 -7.21 24.96
N GLY A 51 -5.71 -6.74 25.45
CA GLY A 51 -4.55 -7.57 25.68
C GLY A 51 -3.32 -7.14 24.87
N LYS A 52 -2.20 -7.60 25.33
CA LYS A 52 -0.86 -7.38 24.76
C LYS A 52 -0.09 -8.68 24.85
N ASN A 53 1.02 -8.76 24.12
CA ASN A 53 1.96 -9.87 24.22
C ASN A 53 2.40 -10.08 25.68
N GLY A 54 2.60 -11.33 26.06
CA GLY A 54 3.11 -11.68 27.37
C GLY A 54 4.54 -11.15 27.59
N PRO A 55 4.91 -10.82 28.83
CA PRO A 55 6.23 -10.27 29.13
C PRO A 55 7.38 -11.25 28.85
N SER A 56 7.10 -12.55 28.79
CA SER A 56 8.06 -13.62 28.52
C SER A 56 7.98 -14.20 27.12
N THR A 57 7.26 -13.53 26.19
CA THR A 57 7.12 -14.00 24.82
C THR A 57 8.49 -13.99 24.11
N HIS A 58 8.85 -15.11 23.51
CA HIS A 58 10.08 -15.20 22.73
C HIS A 58 10.11 -14.16 21.60
N PRO A 59 11.22 -13.42 21.38
CA PRO A 59 11.27 -12.32 20.41
C PRO A 59 10.84 -12.68 18.98
N TRP A 60 11.03 -13.94 18.57
CA TRP A 60 10.60 -14.42 17.25
C TRP A 60 9.10 -14.70 17.16
N LEU A 61 8.41 -14.83 18.29
CA LEU A 61 6.98 -15.12 18.37
C LEU A 61 6.11 -13.86 18.58
N LEU A 62 6.70 -12.71 18.88
CA LEU A 62 5.97 -11.48 19.17
C LEU A 62 4.92 -11.12 18.11
N ASP A 63 5.28 -11.22 16.82
CA ASP A 63 4.35 -10.96 15.72
C ASP A 63 3.26 -12.03 15.65
N LEU A 64 3.62 -13.30 15.79
CA LEU A 64 2.68 -14.42 15.75
C LEU A 64 1.71 -14.39 16.93
N GLU A 65 2.19 -14.12 18.15
CA GLU A 65 1.33 -13.98 19.33
C GLU A 65 0.35 -12.81 19.17
N THR A 66 0.81 -11.65 18.70
CA THR A 66 -0.06 -10.51 18.40
C THR A 66 -1.18 -10.89 17.42
N LYS A 67 -0.84 -11.64 16.37
CA LYS A 67 -1.81 -12.14 15.40
C LYS A 67 -2.76 -13.15 15.98
N THR A 68 -2.27 -14.05 16.83
CA THR A 68 -3.09 -15.05 17.52
C THR A 68 -4.11 -14.39 18.46
N ILE A 69 -3.69 -13.40 19.25
CA ILE A 69 -4.60 -12.61 20.11
C ILE A 69 -5.72 -11.97 19.27
N ARG A 70 -5.38 -11.37 18.14
CA ARG A 70 -6.39 -10.77 17.24
C ARG A 70 -7.31 -11.82 16.63
N ALA A 71 -6.76 -12.96 16.20
CA ALA A 71 -7.52 -14.09 15.69
C ALA A 71 -8.55 -14.61 16.71
N GLU A 72 -8.14 -14.77 17.95
CA GLU A 72 -9.03 -15.21 19.04
C GLU A 72 -10.22 -14.26 19.21
N HIS A 73 -9.95 -12.95 19.34
CA HIS A 73 -11.01 -11.97 19.55
C HIS A 73 -11.92 -11.84 18.31
N CYS A 74 -11.36 -11.93 17.10
CA CYS A 74 -12.15 -11.98 15.88
C CYS A 74 -13.04 -13.24 15.88
N ALA A 75 -12.48 -14.42 16.13
CA ALA A 75 -13.22 -15.69 16.14
C ALA A 75 -14.35 -15.70 17.17
N ARG A 76 -14.15 -15.14 18.37
CA ARG A 76 -15.24 -14.97 19.35
C ARG A 76 -16.39 -14.14 18.77
N LYS A 77 -16.09 -13.08 18.01
CA LYS A 77 -17.12 -12.29 17.33
C LYS A 77 -17.78 -13.05 16.20
N LEU A 78 -17.04 -13.88 15.46
CA LEU A 78 -17.61 -14.76 14.43
C LEU A 78 -18.57 -15.79 15.05
N LEU A 79 -18.20 -16.41 16.16
CA LEU A 79 -19.07 -17.36 16.91
C LEU A 79 -20.34 -16.68 17.44
N GLU A 80 -20.26 -15.44 17.90
CA GLU A 80 -21.43 -14.65 18.29
C GLU A 80 -22.39 -14.48 17.11
N LEU A 81 -21.88 -14.10 15.94
CA LEU A 81 -22.69 -13.96 14.72
C LEU A 81 -23.32 -15.30 14.32
N GLN A 82 -22.58 -16.40 14.40
CA GLN A 82 -23.09 -17.74 14.12
C GLN A 82 -24.26 -18.11 15.05
N ARG A 83 -24.13 -17.85 16.36
CA ARG A 83 -25.20 -18.08 17.35
C ARG A 83 -26.44 -17.22 17.07
N CYS A 84 -26.27 -16.03 16.48
CA CYS A 84 -27.36 -15.17 16.01
C CYS A 84 -27.95 -15.60 14.65
N GLY A 85 -27.58 -16.77 14.13
CA GLY A 85 -28.09 -17.32 12.88
C GLY A 85 -27.44 -16.74 11.61
N TYR A 86 -26.35 -15.98 11.73
CA TYR A 86 -25.64 -15.48 10.55
C TYR A 86 -24.56 -16.46 10.11
N THR A 87 -24.65 -16.90 8.87
CA THR A 87 -23.60 -17.70 8.20
C THR A 87 -23.31 -17.07 6.84
N PRO A 88 -22.06 -16.62 6.57
CA PRO A 88 -21.70 -16.05 5.28
C PRO A 88 -21.55 -17.15 4.22
N ASP A 89 -21.90 -16.80 2.96
CA ASP A 89 -21.55 -17.61 1.79
C ASP A 89 -20.07 -17.43 1.43
N VAL A 90 -19.56 -16.19 1.61
CA VAL A 90 -18.19 -15.81 1.29
C VAL A 90 -17.63 -14.93 2.43
N VAL A 91 -16.41 -15.26 2.86
CA VAL A 91 -15.59 -14.38 3.70
C VAL A 91 -14.44 -13.81 2.85
N VAL A 92 -14.28 -12.49 2.85
CA VAL A 92 -13.16 -11.79 2.21
C VAL A 92 -12.34 -11.14 3.32
N GLY A 93 -11.07 -11.53 3.46
CA GLY A 93 -10.30 -11.05 4.59
C GLY A 93 -8.84 -10.77 4.29
N HIS A 94 -8.27 -9.82 5.02
CA HIS A 94 -6.85 -9.49 4.95
C HIS A 94 -6.08 -10.21 6.06
N PRO A 95 -5.24 -11.21 5.75
CA PRO A 95 -4.58 -12.05 6.77
C PRO A 95 -3.40 -11.37 7.46
N GLY A 96 -2.96 -10.20 7.00
CA GLY A 96 -1.73 -9.55 7.46
C GLY A 96 -1.66 -9.29 8.96
N TRP A 97 -2.80 -9.17 9.62
CA TRP A 97 -2.87 -8.88 11.06
C TRP A 97 -3.44 -10.02 11.92
N GLY A 98 -3.80 -11.16 11.30
CA GLY A 98 -4.18 -12.40 11.98
C GLY A 98 -5.67 -12.65 12.13
N GLU A 99 -6.54 -11.67 11.92
CA GLU A 99 -7.99 -11.77 12.16
C GLU A 99 -8.67 -12.94 11.42
N THR A 100 -8.10 -13.37 10.31
CA THR A 100 -8.68 -14.40 9.44
C THR A 100 -8.24 -15.83 9.77
N LEU A 101 -7.32 -16.03 10.73
CA LEU A 101 -6.70 -17.32 11.02
C LEU A 101 -7.71 -18.43 11.32
N LEU A 102 -8.82 -18.10 12.01
CA LEU A 102 -9.80 -19.06 12.51
C LEU A 102 -11.15 -19.00 11.79
N VAL A 103 -11.20 -18.41 10.58
CA VAL A 103 -12.44 -18.28 9.80
C VAL A 103 -13.03 -19.65 9.45
N LYS A 104 -12.19 -20.59 9.01
CA LYS A 104 -12.63 -21.93 8.63
C LYS A 104 -12.97 -22.83 9.82
N ASP A 105 -12.44 -22.53 11.00
CA ASP A 105 -12.81 -23.24 12.24
C ASP A 105 -14.22 -22.86 12.70
N VAL A 106 -14.64 -21.61 12.44
CA VAL A 106 -16.00 -21.16 12.75
C VAL A 106 -16.99 -21.52 11.63
N TRP A 107 -16.62 -21.32 10.38
CA TRP A 107 -17.47 -21.59 9.22
C TRP A 107 -16.72 -22.44 8.17
N PRO A 108 -16.61 -23.76 8.38
CA PRO A 108 -15.91 -24.66 7.45
C PRO A 108 -16.45 -24.57 6.02
N GLU A 109 -17.76 -24.34 5.90
CA GLU A 109 -18.49 -24.32 4.64
C GLU A 109 -18.51 -22.95 3.94
N ALA A 110 -18.13 -21.85 4.59
CA ALA A 110 -18.01 -20.55 3.95
C ALA A 110 -16.80 -20.51 3.02
N ALA A 111 -16.97 -20.00 1.80
CA ALA A 111 -15.83 -19.80 0.91
C ALA A 111 -14.94 -18.67 1.43
N PHE A 112 -13.63 -18.91 1.53
CA PHE A 112 -12.68 -17.93 2.07
C PHE A 112 -11.74 -17.40 1.00
N LEU A 113 -11.87 -16.11 0.66
CA LEU A 113 -10.99 -15.34 -0.21
C LEU A 113 -10.01 -14.52 0.66
N ALA A 114 -8.73 -14.88 0.61
CA ALA A 114 -7.68 -14.17 1.33
C ALA A 114 -7.07 -13.06 0.45
N PHE A 115 -7.02 -11.80 0.95
CA PHE A 115 -6.32 -10.71 0.29
C PHE A 115 -4.82 -10.77 0.63
N LEU A 116 -4.04 -11.24 -0.32
CA LEU A 116 -2.63 -11.59 -0.16
C LEU A 116 -1.73 -10.41 -0.58
N GLU A 117 -1.45 -9.52 0.37
CA GLU A 117 -0.69 -8.31 0.10
C GLU A 117 0.81 -8.56 0.05
N LEU A 118 1.38 -9.31 0.99
CA LEU A 118 2.82 -9.58 1.03
C LEU A 118 3.14 -10.85 1.82
N PHE A 119 3.97 -11.70 1.24
CA PHE A 119 4.70 -12.76 1.95
C PHE A 119 6.15 -12.31 2.12
N TYR A 120 6.65 -12.26 3.35
CA TYR A 120 7.96 -11.69 3.66
C TYR A 120 9.10 -12.60 3.19
N ARG A 121 10.13 -12.00 2.55
CA ARG A 121 11.34 -12.66 2.10
C ARG A 121 12.56 -11.89 2.57
N GLU A 122 13.69 -12.55 2.70
CA GLU A 122 14.94 -11.92 3.15
C GLU A 122 15.49 -10.89 2.15
N ASP A 123 15.21 -11.09 0.86
CA ASP A 123 15.61 -10.21 -0.23
C ASP A 123 14.68 -9.02 -0.45
N SER A 124 13.51 -9.02 0.20
CA SER A 124 12.61 -7.88 0.22
C SER A 124 12.80 -7.04 1.48
N LEU A 125 12.53 -5.75 1.39
CA LEU A 125 12.66 -4.79 2.49
C LEU A 125 14.11 -4.59 2.97
N PHE A 126 15.10 -4.86 2.11
CA PHE A 126 16.50 -4.76 2.49
C PHE A 126 17.13 -3.45 2.01
N ASP A 127 17.59 -2.65 2.96
CA ASP A 127 18.52 -1.54 2.75
C ASP A 127 19.74 -1.79 3.68
N PRO A 128 20.95 -1.99 3.13
CA PRO A 128 22.13 -2.32 3.92
C PRO A 128 22.53 -1.24 4.94
N GLU A 129 22.03 -0.02 4.80
CA GLU A 129 22.27 1.06 5.77
C GLU A 129 21.47 0.85 7.08
N PHE A 130 20.31 0.17 7.01
CA PHE A 130 19.39 0.01 8.15
C PHE A 130 19.15 -1.43 8.55
N ALA A 131 19.61 -2.39 7.77
CA ALA A 131 19.41 -3.80 8.04
C ALA A 131 20.69 -4.60 7.80
N VAL A 132 21.05 -5.43 8.75
CA VAL A 132 22.12 -6.41 8.60
C VAL A 132 21.48 -7.78 8.37
N ARG A 133 21.93 -8.49 7.33
CA ARG A 133 21.52 -9.88 7.12
C ARG A 133 22.12 -10.75 8.22
N SER A 134 21.25 -11.38 9.01
CA SER A 134 21.66 -12.29 10.08
C SER A 134 20.69 -13.46 10.19
N PHE A 135 21.14 -14.53 10.85
CA PHE A 135 20.29 -15.68 11.16
C PHE A 135 19.05 -15.26 11.96
N GLU A 136 19.20 -14.36 12.93
CA GLU A 136 18.11 -13.88 13.77
C GLU A 136 17.05 -13.14 12.95
N GLN A 137 17.49 -12.35 11.96
CA GLN A 137 16.55 -11.66 11.05
C GLN A 137 15.83 -12.67 10.15
N ALA A 138 16.53 -13.63 9.58
CA ALA A 138 15.94 -14.71 8.79
C ALA A 138 14.90 -15.51 9.60
N ALA A 139 15.24 -15.88 10.83
CA ALA A 139 14.34 -16.57 11.75
C ALA A 139 13.08 -15.74 12.07
N ARG A 140 13.23 -14.44 12.35
CA ARG A 140 12.09 -13.52 12.56
C ARG A 140 11.18 -13.45 11.34
N ILE A 141 11.75 -13.31 10.13
CA ILE A 141 10.98 -13.30 8.87
C ILE A 141 10.21 -14.60 8.69
N ARG A 142 10.84 -15.75 8.93
CA ARG A 142 10.18 -17.06 8.87
C ARG A 142 9.01 -17.14 9.84
N MET A 143 9.21 -16.76 11.09
CA MET A 143 8.14 -16.79 12.10
C MET A 143 7.03 -15.77 11.82
N LYS A 144 7.35 -14.64 11.22
CA LYS A 144 6.36 -13.66 10.77
C LYS A 144 5.44 -14.21 9.68
N ASN A 145 5.94 -15.12 8.84
CA ASN A 145 5.17 -15.82 7.81
C ASN A 145 4.31 -16.97 8.34
N ALA A 146 4.50 -17.44 9.57
CA ALA A 146 3.75 -18.57 10.11
C ALA A 146 2.22 -18.38 10.02
N ALA A 147 1.71 -17.21 10.36
CA ALA A 147 0.29 -16.88 10.23
C ALA A 147 -0.19 -16.89 8.78
N PHE A 148 0.66 -16.49 7.81
CA PHE A 148 0.31 -16.59 6.39
C PHE A 148 0.23 -18.04 5.93
N LEU A 149 1.14 -18.91 6.39
CA LEU A 149 1.11 -20.34 6.03
C LEU A 149 -0.19 -21.00 6.52
N VAL A 150 -0.63 -20.71 7.76
CA VAL A 150 -1.93 -21.16 8.28
C VAL A 150 -3.09 -20.64 7.41
N THR A 151 -3.03 -19.37 6.99
CA THR A 151 -4.06 -18.79 6.11
C THR A 151 -4.06 -19.44 4.73
N LEU A 152 -2.89 -19.69 4.13
CA LEU A 152 -2.75 -20.31 2.82
C LEU A 152 -3.29 -21.75 2.79
N ASP A 153 -3.15 -22.47 3.89
CA ASP A 153 -3.78 -23.79 4.06
C ASP A 153 -5.31 -23.67 4.13
N ALA A 154 -5.81 -22.73 4.93
CA ALA A 154 -7.25 -22.54 5.16
C ALA A 154 -8.00 -21.90 3.99
N MET A 155 -7.38 -21.01 3.19
CA MET A 155 -8.06 -20.29 2.13
C MET A 155 -8.50 -21.19 0.98
N ASP A 156 -9.66 -20.88 0.40
CA ASP A 156 -10.09 -21.49 -0.88
C ASP A 156 -9.41 -20.81 -2.07
N TRP A 157 -9.27 -19.48 -2.02
CA TRP A 157 -8.62 -18.69 -3.06
C TRP A 157 -7.91 -17.47 -2.51
N GLY A 158 -6.92 -16.97 -3.23
CA GLY A 158 -6.18 -15.75 -2.94
C GLY A 158 -6.44 -14.64 -3.95
N LEU A 159 -6.40 -13.40 -3.51
CA LEU A 159 -6.38 -12.19 -4.32
C LEU A 159 -5.13 -11.39 -3.99
N SER A 160 -4.28 -11.12 -4.97
CA SER A 160 -3.07 -10.30 -4.80
C SER A 160 -3.08 -9.10 -5.74
N PRO A 161 -2.62 -7.92 -5.32
CA PRO A 161 -2.69 -6.71 -6.16
C PRO A 161 -1.77 -6.74 -7.38
N THR A 162 -0.59 -7.37 -7.28
CA THR A 162 0.42 -7.36 -8.35
C THR A 162 1.04 -8.74 -8.55
N SER A 163 1.61 -8.99 -9.73
CA SER A 163 2.29 -10.26 -10.03
C SER A 163 3.52 -10.45 -9.16
N TRP A 164 4.25 -9.36 -8.88
CA TRP A 164 5.38 -9.39 -7.98
C TRP A 164 4.97 -9.84 -6.56
N GLN A 165 3.88 -9.28 -6.02
CA GLN A 165 3.36 -9.67 -4.71
C GLN A 165 2.92 -11.14 -4.69
N ALA A 166 2.17 -11.60 -5.70
CA ALA A 166 1.74 -12.97 -5.83
C ALA A 166 2.93 -13.96 -5.93
N ALA A 167 3.98 -13.58 -6.64
CA ALA A 167 5.18 -14.40 -6.82
C ALA A 167 6.01 -14.59 -5.52
N HIS A 168 5.76 -13.80 -4.48
CA HIS A 168 6.41 -13.96 -3.17
C HIS A 168 5.82 -15.11 -2.35
N PHE A 169 4.56 -15.47 -2.61
CA PHE A 169 3.90 -16.58 -1.92
C PHE A 169 4.49 -17.93 -2.37
N PRO A 170 4.43 -18.97 -1.51
CA PRO A 170 4.95 -20.30 -1.83
C PRO A 170 4.38 -20.83 -3.15
N PRO A 171 5.20 -21.48 -4.01
CA PRO A 171 4.81 -21.90 -5.36
C PRO A 171 3.55 -22.76 -5.40
N GLU A 172 3.38 -23.66 -4.42
CA GLU A 172 2.27 -24.60 -4.30
C GLU A 172 0.89 -23.93 -4.13
N HIS A 173 0.88 -22.64 -3.77
CA HIS A 173 -0.38 -21.90 -3.61
C HIS A 173 -0.68 -20.94 -4.77
N ARG A 174 0.29 -20.66 -5.66
CA ARG A 174 0.18 -19.61 -6.68
C ARG A 174 -0.93 -19.84 -7.70
N GLU A 175 -1.22 -21.07 -8.05
CA GLU A 175 -2.31 -21.42 -8.97
C GLU A 175 -3.70 -21.02 -8.43
N ARG A 176 -3.81 -20.82 -7.13
CA ARG A 176 -5.02 -20.37 -6.44
C ARG A 176 -4.98 -18.89 -6.08
N ILE A 177 -4.11 -18.09 -6.73
CA ILE A 177 -4.00 -16.66 -6.50
C ILE A 177 -4.35 -15.93 -7.80
N SER A 178 -5.43 -15.15 -7.75
CA SER A 178 -5.76 -14.20 -8.81
C SER A 178 -5.00 -12.90 -8.60
N VAL A 179 -4.41 -12.37 -9.66
CA VAL A 179 -3.74 -11.07 -9.62
C VAL A 179 -4.68 -10.02 -10.18
N ILE A 180 -5.21 -9.16 -9.31
CA ILE A 180 -6.11 -8.07 -9.69
C ILE A 180 -5.81 -6.88 -8.78
N PHE A 181 -5.39 -5.77 -9.37
CA PHE A 181 -5.10 -4.53 -8.64
C PHE A 181 -6.37 -3.94 -7.99
N ASP A 182 -6.18 -3.13 -6.93
CA ASP A 182 -7.31 -2.50 -6.20
C ASP A 182 -8.13 -1.54 -7.07
N GLY A 183 -7.48 -0.93 -8.07
CA GLY A 183 -8.07 0.00 -9.00
C GLY A 183 -7.99 1.46 -8.54
N VAL A 184 -7.76 2.36 -9.49
CA VAL A 184 -7.77 3.81 -9.28
C VAL A 184 -8.94 4.41 -10.05
N ASP A 185 -9.69 5.31 -9.41
CA ASP A 185 -10.74 6.09 -10.07
C ASP A 185 -10.11 7.12 -11.01
N THR A 186 -9.91 6.75 -12.27
CA THR A 186 -9.27 7.61 -13.27
C THR A 186 -10.14 8.79 -13.71
N ALA A 187 -11.41 8.84 -13.33
CA ALA A 187 -12.28 9.99 -13.53
C ALA A 187 -12.01 11.07 -12.46
N ALA A 188 -11.76 10.65 -11.23
CA ALA A 188 -11.40 11.55 -10.13
C ALA A 188 -9.90 11.91 -10.19
N VAL A 189 -9.03 10.91 -10.38
CA VAL A 189 -7.57 11.08 -10.45
C VAL A 189 -7.16 11.31 -11.90
N ARG A 190 -7.13 12.57 -12.31
CA ARG A 190 -6.83 12.99 -13.69
C ARG A 190 -6.01 14.27 -13.73
N PRO A 191 -5.33 14.57 -14.85
CA PRO A 191 -4.70 15.87 -15.04
C PRO A 191 -5.72 17.01 -14.92
N ALA A 192 -5.33 18.11 -14.31
CA ALA A 192 -6.10 19.35 -14.26
C ALA A 192 -5.18 20.54 -14.60
N LYS A 193 -5.56 21.33 -15.61
CA LYS A 193 -4.76 22.46 -16.07
C LYS A 193 -4.72 23.59 -15.04
N ASP A 194 -5.84 23.82 -14.36
CA ASP A 194 -6.03 24.90 -13.42
C ASP A 194 -5.73 24.51 -11.96
N ALA A 195 -5.09 23.35 -11.75
CA ALA A 195 -4.73 22.91 -10.42
C ALA A 195 -3.71 23.86 -9.78
N TRP A 196 -3.91 24.10 -8.50
CA TRP A 196 -2.99 24.86 -7.66
C TRP A 196 -3.12 24.45 -6.20
N ILE A 197 -2.11 24.78 -5.42
CA ILE A 197 -2.12 24.65 -3.97
C ILE A 197 -1.69 25.95 -3.32
N HIS A 198 -2.13 26.16 -2.08
CA HIS A 198 -1.63 27.23 -1.23
C HIS A 198 -0.83 26.65 -0.08
N LEU A 199 0.40 27.11 0.09
CA LEU A 199 1.28 26.74 1.19
C LEU A 199 1.12 27.80 2.30
N GLU A 200 0.19 27.56 3.22
CA GLU A 200 -0.21 28.55 4.24
C GLU A 200 0.96 29.10 5.05
N LYS A 201 1.87 28.21 5.51
CA LYS A 201 3.03 28.61 6.33
C LYS A 201 3.97 29.59 5.63
N LYS A 202 4.01 29.60 4.30
CA LYS A 202 4.89 30.45 3.50
C LYS A 202 4.13 31.44 2.62
N GLN A 203 2.79 31.49 2.76
CA GLN A 203 1.89 32.35 1.95
C GLN A 203 2.22 32.26 0.45
N LYS A 204 2.50 31.03 -0.03
CA LYS A 204 2.95 30.79 -1.40
C LYS A 204 1.94 29.93 -2.15
N ARG A 205 1.59 30.37 -3.36
CA ARG A 205 0.79 29.61 -4.31
C ARG A 205 1.71 28.88 -5.29
N LEU A 206 1.47 27.58 -5.48
CA LEU A 206 2.14 26.77 -6.48
C LEU A 206 1.12 26.22 -7.50
N SER A 207 1.49 26.19 -8.76
CA SER A 207 0.70 25.70 -9.89
C SER A 207 1.59 24.90 -10.85
N ARG A 208 1.04 24.46 -11.98
CA ARG A 208 1.81 23.78 -13.03
C ARG A 208 2.88 24.67 -13.71
N GLU A 209 2.80 25.97 -13.56
CA GLU A 209 3.81 26.90 -14.11
C GLU A 209 5.12 26.82 -13.33
N ASN A 210 5.04 26.45 -12.06
CA ASN A 210 6.22 26.28 -11.20
C ASN A 210 6.92 24.94 -11.50
N GLU A 211 8.20 24.85 -11.17
CA GLU A 211 8.96 23.61 -11.16
C GLU A 211 8.70 22.86 -9.82
N VAL A 212 7.64 22.07 -9.75
CA VAL A 212 7.26 21.40 -8.52
C VAL A 212 7.75 19.95 -8.54
N ILE A 213 8.60 19.60 -7.59
CA ILE A 213 9.00 18.22 -7.28
C ILE A 213 8.12 17.72 -6.15
N THR A 214 7.47 16.60 -6.34
CA THR A 214 6.65 15.97 -5.29
C THR A 214 7.24 14.66 -4.82
N PHE A 215 7.19 14.43 -3.50
CA PHE A 215 7.55 13.19 -2.85
C PHE A 215 6.47 12.83 -1.84
N VAL A 216 5.80 11.68 -2.02
CA VAL A 216 4.60 11.34 -1.23
C VAL A 216 4.73 9.96 -0.61
N ASN A 217 4.63 9.91 0.72
CA ASN A 217 4.62 8.68 1.48
C ASN A 217 3.65 8.77 2.67
N ARG A 218 3.29 7.63 3.25
CA ARG A 218 2.50 7.60 4.50
C ARG A 218 3.27 8.22 5.66
N ASN A 219 4.55 7.83 5.78
CA ASN A 219 5.52 8.39 6.71
C ASN A 219 6.86 8.57 5.98
N LEU A 220 7.65 9.55 6.43
CA LEU A 220 8.96 9.87 5.85
C LEU A 220 10.01 8.95 6.49
N GLU A 221 10.20 7.77 5.90
CA GLU A 221 11.01 6.68 6.43
C GLU A 221 11.91 6.04 5.36
N PRO A 222 12.99 5.32 5.75
CA PRO A 222 13.97 4.75 4.82
C PRO A 222 13.38 3.80 3.78
N TYR A 223 12.45 2.91 4.14
CA TYR A 223 11.88 1.93 3.19
C TYR A 223 11.25 2.55 1.95
N ARG A 224 10.82 3.80 2.06
CA ARG A 224 10.28 4.59 0.94
C ARG A 224 11.29 5.60 0.40
N GLY A 225 12.58 5.40 0.64
CA GLY A 225 13.66 6.16 0.04
C GLY A 225 13.76 7.61 0.49
N TYR A 226 13.14 7.99 1.61
CA TYR A 226 13.18 9.37 2.10
C TYR A 226 14.61 9.88 2.29
N HIS A 227 15.51 9.07 2.88
CA HIS A 227 16.93 9.40 3.07
C HIS A 227 17.66 9.62 1.74
N ARG A 228 17.38 8.79 0.71
CA ARG A 228 17.98 8.93 -0.63
C ARG A 228 17.53 10.22 -1.28
N PHE A 229 16.24 10.52 -1.21
CA PHE A 229 15.69 11.77 -1.75
C PHE A 229 16.27 12.99 -1.03
N MET A 230 16.34 12.99 0.31
CA MET A 230 16.92 14.10 1.07
C MET A 230 18.39 14.36 0.70
N ARG A 231 19.18 13.30 0.52
CA ARG A 231 20.60 13.41 0.12
C ARG A 231 20.78 13.96 -1.30
N ALA A 232 19.84 13.70 -2.21
CA ALA A 232 19.85 14.23 -3.56
C ALA A 232 19.42 15.72 -3.63
N LEU A 233 18.59 16.18 -2.71
CA LEU A 233 17.97 17.52 -2.76
C LEU A 233 18.97 18.69 -2.83
N PRO A 234 20.10 18.74 -2.09
CA PRO A 234 21.03 19.86 -2.17
C PRO A 234 21.48 20.11 -3.60
N ARG A 235 21.90 19.04 -4.29
CA ARG A 235 22.39 19.16 -5.67
C ARG A 235 21.27 19.43 -6.66
N ILE A 236 20.09 18.86 -6.48
CA ILE A 236 18.91 19.18 -7.30
C ILE A 236 18.58 20.67 -7.21
N LEU A 237 18.49 21.24 -5.99
CA LEU A 237 18.13 22.63 -5.77
C LEU A 237 19.23 23.62 -6.20
N GLU A 238 20.50 23.20 -6.18
CA GLU A 238 21.61 23.97 -6.75
C GLU A 238 21.48 24.08 -8.28
N LEU A 239 21.21 22.95 -8.95
CA LEU A 239 21.08 22.88 -10.40
C LEU A 239 19.74 23.45 -10.93
N ARG A 240 18.71 23.51 -10.08
CA ARG A 240 17.36 24.03 -10.39
C ARG A 240 16.97 25.11 -9.37
N PRO A 241 17.46 26.36 -9.54
CA PRO A 241 17.23 27.44 -8.56
C PRO A 241 15.75 27.84 -8.40
N ASN A 242 14.89 27.52 -9.37
CA ASN A 242 13.45 27.79 -9.34
C ASN A 242 12.60 26.62 -8.85
N ALA A 243 13.20 25.46 -8.57
CA ALA A 243 12.46 24.29 -8.16
C ALA A 243 11.91 24.42 -6.71
N GLU A 244 10.66 23.99 -6.54
CA GLU A 244 9.94 23.90 -5.28
C GLU A 244 9.72 22.43 -4.94
N VAL A 245 10.04 22.02 -3.73
CA VAL A 245 9.93 20.62 -3.29
C VAL A 245 8.80 20.49 -2.28
N VAL A 246 7.82 19.62 -2.55
CA VAL A 246 6.72 19.37 -1.64
C VAL A 246 6.78 17.91 -1.17
N LEU A 247 7.01 17.72 0.15
CA LEU A 247 7.07 16.43 0.79
C LEU A 247 5.78 16.18 1.60
N VAL A 248 5.08 15.13 1.23
CA VAL A 248 3.89 14.65 1.95
C VAL A 248 4.25 13.40 2.74
N GLY A 249 3.94 13.40 4.03
CA GLY A 249 4.15 12.24 4.90
C GLY A 249 4.16 12.63 6.37
N GLY A 250 3.80 11.67 7.22
CA GLY A 250 3.90 11.84 8.68
C GLY A 250 5.31 11.56 9.18
N ASP A 251 5.52 11.82 10.47
CA ASP A 251 6.80 11.65 11.14
C ASP A 251 6.94 10.28 11.85
N GLY A 252 5.92 9.41 11.72
CA GLY A 252 5.93 8.06 12.28
C GLY A 252 6.66 7.04 11.41
N VAL A 253 6.45 5.76 11.75
CA VAL A 253 6.97 4.60 11.01
C VAL A 253 5.80 3.72 10.58
N SER A 254 5.83 3.26 9.34
CA SER A 254 4.81 2.35 8.79
C SER A 254 5.32 0.92 8.62
N TYR A 255 6.57 0.75 8.23
CA TYR A 255 7.08 -0.53 7.73
C TYR A 255 8.42 -0.93 8.32
N GLY A 256 9.31 0.03 8.59
CA GLY A 256 10.65 -0.19 9.10
C GLY A 256 10.76 -0.20 10.62
N ALA A 257 11.99 -0.21 11.11
CA ALA A 257 12.28 0.02 12.52
C ALA A 257 12.06 1.50 12.89
N PRO A 258 11.64 1.79 14.12
CA PRO A 258 11.64 3.16 14.64
C PRO A 258 13.03 3.79 14.53
N CYS A 259 13.07 5.12 14.35
CA CYS A 259 14.33 5.84 14.45
C CYS A 259 14.88 5.72 15.88
N PRO A 260 16.17 5.38 16.07
CA PRO A 260 16.74 5.27 17.41
C PRO A 260 16.65 6.55 18.23
N ASN A 261 16.76 7.72 17.58
CA ASN A 261 16.71 9.02 18.21
C ASN A 261 15.78 9.98 17.44
N GLY A 262 14.63 10.30 18.00
CA GLY A 262 13.68 11.21 17.36
C GLY A 262 12.93 10.59 16.18
N THR A 263 12.90 11.28 15.05
CA THR A 263 12.19 10.82 13.83
C THR A 263 13.15 10.68 12.65
N TRP A 264 12.84 9.76 11.75
CA TRP A 264 13.59 9.63 10.48
C TRP A 264 13.58 10.92 9.67
N LYS A 265 12.48 11.67 9.72
CA LYS A 265 12.38 12.96 9.06
C LYS A 265 13.44 13.94 9.57
N GLU A 266 13.55 14.09 10.89
CA GLU A 266 14.52 15.01 11.51
C GLU A 266 15.95 14.54 11.26
N THR A 267 16.21 13.24 11.36
CA THR A 267 17.53 12.66 11.14
C THR A 267 18.08 13.05 9.77
N PHE A 268 17.33 12.76 8.69
CA PHE A 268 17.81 13.05 7.33
C PHE A 268 17.70 14.52 6.93
N LEU A 269 16.79 15.28 7.52
CA LEU A 269 16.80 16.72 7.36
C LEU A 269 18.05 17.35 7.99
N ASN A 270 18.42 16.94 9.20
CA ASN A 270 19.62 17.43 9.88
C ASN A 270 20.92 17.07 9.15
N GLU A 271 20.96 15.93 8.45
CA GLU A 271 22.10 15.51 7.63
C GLU A 271 22.42 16.52 6.50
N VAL A 272 21.39 17.20 5.98
CA VAL A 272 21.53 18.02 4.76
C VAL A 272 21.12 19.48 4.91
N LYS A 273 20.54 19.89 6.06
CA LYS A 273 19.94 21.22 6.26
C LYS A 273 20.86 22.39 5.94
N ASP A 274 22.15 22.26 6.26
CA ASP A 274 23.14 23.34 6.06
C ASP A 274 23.49 23.54 4.56
N ARG A 275 23.06 22.62 3.71
CA ARG A 275 23.24 22.65 2.25
C ARG A 275 21.91 22.83 1.52
N LEU A 276 20.79 23.01 2.24
CA LEU A 276 19.46 23.17 1.67
C LEU A 276 18.94 24.59 1.80
N ASP A 277 18.40 25.11 0.71
CA ASP A 277 17.52 26.27 0.79
C ASP A 277 16.12 25.85 1.27
N LEU A 278 15.93 25.88 2.59
CA LEU A 278 14.67 25.50 3.23
C LEU A 278 13.49 26.42 2.87
N SER A 279 13.74 27.56 2.21
CA SER A 279 12.65 28.41 1.69
C SER A 279 11.87 27.72 0.57
N ARG A 280 12.51 26.78 -0.14
CA ARG A 280 11.97 26.02 -1.28
C ARG A 280 11.61 24.56 -0.95
N VAL A 281 11.79 24.13 0.30
CA VAL A 281 11.45 22.78 0.74
C VAL A 281 10.25 22.83 1.71
N HIS A 282 9.17 22.14 1.34
CA HIS A 282 7.88 22.25 2.02
C HIS A 282 7.43 20.90 2.58
N PHE A 283 7.58 20.71 3.89
CA PHE A 283 7.04 19.58 4.60
C PHE A 283 5.58 19.87 4.98
N VAL A 284 4.63 19.28 4.27
CA VAL A 284 3.20 19.57 4.47
C VAL A 284 2.50 18.54 5.38
N GLY A 285 3.25 17.54 5.88
CA GLY A 285 2.68 16.50 6.72
C GLY A 285 1.69 15.60 5.95
N ARG A 286 0.69 15.08 6.67
CA ARG A 286 -0.43 14.35 6.05
C ARG A 286 -1.46 15.35 5.58
N VAL A 287 -1.90 15.23 4.36
CA VAL A 287 -2.85 16.15 3.73
C VAL A 287 -4.19 15.46 3.42
N PRO A 288 -5.31 16.21 3.38
CA PRO A 288 -6.57 15.68 2.89
C PRO A 288 -6.47 15.22 1.43
N TYR A 289 -7.25 14.21 1.05
CA TYR A 289 -7.18 13.59 -0.29
C TYR A 289 -7.38 14.61 -1.44
N PRO A 290 -8.30 15.59 -1.39
CA PRO A 290 -8.41 16.60 -2.44
C PRO A 290 -7.12 17.41 -2.63
N LEU A 291 -6.44 17.81 -1.54
CA LEU A 291 -5.18 18.53 -1.61
C LEU A 291 -4.05 17.63 -2.17
N PHE A 292 -4.03 16.35 -1.79
CA PHE A 292 -3.12 15.38 -2.38
C PHE A 292 -3.29 15.27 -3.90
N LEU A 293 -4.52 15.23 -4.41
CA LEU A 293 -4.78 15.21 -5.85
C LEU A 293 -4.26 16.48 -6.55
N ASN A 294 -4.52 17.66 -5.96
CA ASN A 294 -3.99 18.91 -6.49
C ASN A 294 -2.46 18.92 -6.52
N LEU A 295 -1.80 18.35 -5.50
CA LEU A 295 -0.34 18.20 -5.46
C LEU A 295 0.18 17.36 -6.63
N LEU A 296 -0.44 16.22 -6.91
CA LEU A 296 -0.08 15.41 -8.06
C LEU A 296 -0.33 16.15 -9.38
N GLN A 297 -1.44 16.87 -9.49
CA GLN A 297 -1.81 17.59 -10.71
C GLN A 297 -0.86 18.73 -11.05
N ILE A 298 -0.23 19.38 -10.06
CA ILE A 298 0.77 20.44 -10.29
C ILE A 298 2.20 19.90 -10.40
N SER A 299 2.44 18.63 -10.11
CA SER A 299 3.77 18.03 -10.09
C SER A 299 4.43 18.06 -11.45
N SER A 300 5.63 18.65 -11.54
CA SER A 300 6.50 18.62 -12.73
C SER A 300 7.31 17.33 -12.78
N CYS A 301 7.69 16.82 -11.59
CA CYS A 301 8.43 15.58 -11.42
C CYS A 301 7.97 14.91 -10.09
N HIS A 302 7.44 13.69 -10.18
CA HIS A 302 7.04 12.91 -9.02
C HIS A 302 8.12 11.87 -8.72
N VAL A 303 8.79 12.01 -7.59
CA VAL A 303 9.81 11.04 -7.14
C VAL A 303 9.14 9.97 -6.31
N TYR A 304 9.27 8.71 -6.74
CA TYR A 304 8.75 7.53 -6.06
C TYR A 304 9.84 6.49 -5.81
N LEU A 305 10.32 6.42 -4.60
CA LEU A 305 11.36 5.49 -4.20
C LEU A 305 10.82 4.42 -3.25
N THR A 306 11.27 3.20 -3.42
CA THR A 306 11.00 2.10 -2.49
C THR A 306 12.06 1.01 -2.62
N VAL A 307 12.47 0.40 -1.51
CA VAL A 307 13.07 -0.95 -1.57
C VAL A 307 12.05 -1.93 -2.16
N PRO A 308 12.43 -3.16 -2.56
CA PRO A 308 11.46 -4.15 -3.04
C PRO A 308 10.35 -4.40 -2.00
N PHE A 309 9.20 -3.73 -2.18
CA PHE A 309 8.06 -3.73 -1.26
C PHE A 309 6.75 -3.53 -2.01
N VAL A 310 5.61 -3.70 -1.32
CA VAL A 310 4.27 -3.50 -1.90
C VAL A 310 4.16 -2.15 -2.62
N LEU A 311 3.59 -2.18 -3.81
CA LEU A 311 3.38 -0.99 -4.62
C LEU A 311 2.37 -0.05 -3.91
N SER A 312 2.73 1.22 -3.80
CA SER A 312 1.82 2.20 -3.19
C SER A 312 0.77 2.67 -4.19
N TRP A 313 -0.46 2.88 -3.74
CA TRP A 313 -1.49 3.54 -4.54
C TRP A 313 -1.03 4.90 -5.06
N SER A 314 -0.21 5.64 -4.29
CA SER A 314 0.27 6.96 -4.68
C SER A 314 1.06 6.97 -5.99
N LEU A 315 1.77 5.88 -6.33
CA LEU A 315 2.44 5.76 -7.63
C LEU A 315 1.41 5.69 -8.76
N ILE A 316 0.41 4.83 -8.63
CA ILE A 316 -0.62 4.65 -9.66
C ILE A 316 -1.48 5.91 -9.78
N GLU A 317 -1.75 6.59 -8.67
CA GLU A 317 -2.46 7.88 -8.67
C GLU A 317 -1.62 8.99 -9.30
N ALA A 318 -0.31 9.04 -9.06
CA ALA A 318 0.60 9.98 -9.74
C ALA A 318 0.63 9.73 -11.26
N MET A 319 0.75 8.48 -11.68
CA MET A 319 0.66 8.09 -13.09
C MET A 319 -0.70 8.46 -13.69
N SER A 320 -1.80 8.22 -12.97
CA SER A 320 -3.16 8.60 -13.39
C SER A 320 -3.33 10.11 -13.54
N ALA A 321 -2.72 10.90 -12.65
CA ALA A 321 -2.72 12.36 -12.73
C ALA A 321 -1.82 12.90 -13.85
N GLY A 322 -1.08 12.04 -14.54
CA GLY A 322 -0.19 12.41 -15.65
C GLY A 322 1.15 13.01 -15.19
N CYS A 323 1.59 12.66 -13.96
CA CYS A 323 2.93 13.05 -13.51
C CYS A 323 4.03 12.37 -14.34
N VAL A 324 5.13 13.06 -14.56
CA VAL A 324 6.37 12.41 -14.95
C VAL A 324 6.99 11.79 -13.71
N VAL A 325 7.01 10.46 -13.67
CA VAL A 325 7.52 9.71 -12.52
C VAL A 325 9.01 9.43 -12.71
N VAL A 326 9.80 9.70 -11.67
CA VAL A 326 11.15 9.17 -11.47
C VAL A 326 11.08 8.15 -10.32
N GLY A 327 11.11 6.87 -10.66
CA GLY A 327 10.90 5.76 -9.71
C GLY A 327 12.17 4.94 -9.48
N SER A 328 12.23 4.22 -8.35
CA SER A 328 13.31 3.26 -8.09
C SER A 328 13.22 2.05 -9.04
N ARG A 329 14.36 1.61 -9.58
CA ARG A 329 14.52 0.40 -10.41
C ARG A 329 14.44 -0.86 -9.53
N THR A 330 13.30 -1.03 -8.87
CA THR A 330 12.99 -2.20 -8.04
C THR A 330 11.88 -3.01 -8.68
N ALA A 331 11.88 -4.31 -8.49
CA ALA A 331 10.97 -5.22 -9.20
C ALA A 331 9.48 -4.83 -9.11
N PRO A 332 8.93 -4.41 -7.95
CA PRO A 332 7.54 -3.98 -7.89
C PRO A 332 7.25 -2.70 -8.69
N VAL A 333 8.21 -1.78 -8.79
CA VAL A 333 8.05 -0.55 -9.59
C VAL A 333 8.17 -0.85 -11.07
N MET A 334 9.10 -1.74 -11.44
CA MET A 334 9.32 -2.17 -12.83
C MET A 334 8.14 -2.97 -13.40
N GLU A 335 7.24 -3.50 -12.58
CA GLU A 335 6.00 -4.13 -13.06
C GLU A 335 5.04 -3.09 -13.69
N VAL A 336 5.16 -1.82 -13.30
CA VAL A 336 4.24 -0.75 -13.70
C VAL A 336 4.92 0.33 -14.52
N VAL A 337 6.18 0.65 -14.18
CA VAL A 337 6.96 1.70 -14.84
C VAL A 337 8.00 1.06 -15.76
N GLU A 338 7.88 1.38 -17.04
CA GLU A 338 8.85 1.02 -18.08
C GLU A 338 9.72 2.23 -18.40
N ASP A 339 11.05 2.09 -18.17
CA ASP A 339 12.02 3.19 -18.29
C ASP A 339 12.00 3.81 -19.68
N GLY A 340 11.90 5.14 -19.74
CA GLY A 340 11.85 5.92 -20.96
C GLY A 340 10.53 5.82 -21.75
N LYS A 341 9.53 5.03 -21.29
CA LYS A 341 8.24 4.89 -21.99
C LYS A 341 7.09 5.54 -21.23
N ASN A 342 6.92 5.21 -19.95
CA ASN A 342 5.85 5.76 -19.10
C ASN A 342 6.36 6.31 -17.76
N GLY A 343 7.67 6.43 -17.61
CA GLY A 343 8.38 6.99 -16.48
C GLY A 343 9.87 6.81 -16.66
N LEU A 344 10.64 7.23 -15.69
CA LEU A 344 12.08 7.04 -15.62
C LEU A 344 12.44 6.21 -14.40
N LEU A 345 13.42 5.32 -14.52
CA LEU A 345 13.88 4.46 -13.43
C LEU A 345 15.33 4.81 -13.05
N VAL A 346 15.59 4.82 -11.75
CA VAL A 346 16.91 5.04 -11.16
C VAL A 346 17.26 3.93 -10.18
N ASP A 347 18.53 3.64 -9.99
CA ASP A 347 18.95 2.77 -8.90
C ASP A 347 18.53 3.40 -7.56
N PHE A 348 17.95 2.58 -6.66
CA PHE A 348 17.48 3.06 -5.36
C PHE A 348 18.62 3.64 -4.50
N PHE A 349 19.86 3.15 -4.68
CA PHE A 349 21.03 3.54 -3.91
C PHE A 349 21.84 4.65 -4.58
N ASP A 350 21.60 4.96 -5.85
CA ASP A 350 22.32 5.98 -6.62
C ASP A 350 21.64 7.35 -6.54
N THR A 351 22.11 8.21 -5.63
CA THR A 351 21.59 9.57 -5.45
C THR A 351 22.02 10.51 -6.59
N ASP A 352 23.09 10.20 -7.30
CA ASP A 352 23.57 11.02 -8.44
C ASP A 352 22.74 10.73 -9.69
N GLU A 353 22.39 9.45 -9.94
CA GLU A 353 21.43 9.09 -11.00
C GLU A 353 20.06 9.73 -10.73
N LEU A 354 19.57 9.66 -9.46
CA LEU A 354 18.32 10.32 -9.06
C LEU A 354 18.37 11.83 -9.34
N THR A 355 19.44 12.49 -8.92
CA THR A 355 19.67 13.93 -9.17
C THR A 355 19.62 14.24 -10.65
N SER A 356 20.38 13.49 -11.45
CA SER A 356 20.50 13.71 -12.89
C SER A 356 19.15 13.57 -13.61
N ARG A 357 18.37 12.55 -13.28
CA ARG A 357 17.04 12.31 -13.87
C ARG A 357 16.02 13.37 -13.49
N VAL A 358 16.00 13.78 -12.21
CA VAL A 358 15.09 14.86 -11.77
C VAL A 358 15.44 16.18 -12.47
N VAL A 359 16.72 16.53 -12.53
CA VAL A 359 17.19 17.76 -13.21
C VAL A 359 16.87 17.70 -14.71
N GLU A 360 17.07 16.56 -15.37
CA GLU A 360 16.75 16.35 -16.80
C GLU A 360 15.26 16.60 -17.06
N VAL A 361 14.36 16.03 -16.24
CA VAL A 361 12.91 16.23 -16.34
C VAL A 361 12.54 17.70 -16.20
N LEU A 362 13.08 18.38 -15.20
CA LEU A 362 12.76 19.80 -14.95
C LEU A 362 13.33 20.72 -16.03
N SER A 363 14.48 20.37 -16.60
CA SER A 363 15.12 21.16 -17.67
C SER A 363 14.41 21.06 -19.02
N SER A 364 13.66 19.98 -19.24
CA SER A 364 13.04 19.68 -20.53
C SER A 364 11.59 19.18 -20.36
N ARG A 365 10.77 19.89 -19.57
CA ARG A 365 9.40 19.48 -19.18
C ARG A 365 8.53 19.10 -20.38
N GLU A 366 8.63 19.84 -21.49
CA GLU A 366 7.87 19.56 -22.72
C GLU A 366 8.26 18.22 -23.34
N ARG A 367 9.57 17.92 -23.40
CA ARG A 367 10.09 16.63 -23.89
C ARG A 367 9.55 15.45 -23.09
N PHE A 368 9.48 15.59 -21.76
CA PHE A 368 9.03 14.53 -20.89
C PHE A 368 7.51 14.47 -20.67
N ALA A 369 6.75 15.46 -21.16
CA ALA A 369 5.28 15.45 -21.05
C ALA A 369 4.64 14.18 -21.67
N SER A 370 5.25 13.63 -22.72
CA SER A 370 4.80 12.38 -23.35
C SER A 370 4.85 11.18 -22.42
N LEU A 371 5.81 11.11 -21.47
CA LEU A 371 5.89 10.05 -20.46
C LEU A 371 4.71 10.11 -19.49
N GLY A 372 4.33 11.31 -19.02
CA GLY A 372 3.15 11.49 -18.17
C GLY A 372 1.85 11.06 -18.87
N LEU A 373 1.71 11.37 -20.16
CA LEU A 373 0.57 10.89 -20.96
C LEU A 373 0.58 9.37 -21.14
N ALA A 374 1.75 8.78 -21.34
CA ALA A 374 1.90 7.32 -21.44
C ALA A 374 1.64 6.64 -20.08
N ALA A 375 2.13 7.22 -18.98
CA ALA A 375 1.83 6.76 -17.61
C ALA A 375 0.32 6.69 -17.37
N ARG A 376 -0.41 7.78 -17.71
CA ARG A 376 -1.87 7.79 -17.59
C ARG A 376 -2.53 6.71 -18.44
N ARG A 377 -2.13 6.55 -19.70
CA ARG A 377 -2.67 5.48 -20.57
C ARG A 377 -2.46 4.09 -19.97
N THR A 378 -1.29 3.82 -19.40
CA THR A 378 -1.01 2.56 -18.69
C THR A 378 -2.01 2.32 -17.56
N VAL A 379 -2.29 3.35 -16.75
CA VAL A 379 -3.27 3.24 -15.65
C VAL A 379 -4.69 3.02 -16.19
N GLU A 380 -5.10 3.76 -17.19
CA GLU A 380 -6.44 3.62 -17.80
C GLU A 380 -6.66 2.22 -18.41
N GLN A 381 -5.62 1.62 -18.97
CA GLN A 381 -5.68 0.30 -19.59
C GLN A 381 -5.67 -0.84 -18.58
N HIS A 382 -4.87 -0.74 -17.49
CA HIS A 382 -4.56 -1.87 -16.63
C HIS A 382 -4.99 -1.69 -15.17
N TYR A 383 -4.99 -0.46 -14.65
CA TYR A 383 -5.16 -0.17 -13.23
C TYR A 383 -6.40 0.69 -12.92
N ALA A 384 -7.19 1.07 -13.92
CA ALA A 384 -8.42 1.81 -13.71
C ALA A 384 -9.43 1.00 -12.90
N LEU A 385 -10.14 1.64 -11.99
CA LEU A 385 -11.20 1.01 -11.19
C LEU A 385 -12.27 0.35 -12.09
N SER A 386 -12.60 0.98 -13.22
CA SER A 386 -13.52 0.43 -14.23
C SER A 386 -13.04 -0.89 -14.87
N LYS A 387 -11.76 -1.21 -14.78
CA LYS A 387 -11.16 -2.46 -15.28
C LYS A 387 -10.94 -3.49 -14.17
N CYS A 388 -10.54 -3.03 -12.99
CA CYS A 388 -10.19 -3.90 -11.86
C CYS A 388 -11.41 -4.36 -11.08
N LEU A 389 -12.33 -3.44 -10.76
CA LEU A 389 -13.51 -3.74 -9.95
C LEU A 389 -14.43 -4.83 -10.53
N PRO A 390 -14.76 -4.86 -11.85
CA PRO A 390 -15.55 -5.95 -12.40
C PRO A 390 -14.91 -7.32 -12.20
N LYS A 391 -13.58 -7.44 -12.36
CA LYS A 391 -12.83 -8.69 -12.15
C LYS A 391 -12.85 -9.12 -10.68
N GLN A 392 -12.75 -8.16 -9.74
CA GLN A 392 -12.85 -8.45 -8.31
C GLN A 392 -14.25 -8.91 -7.93
N LEU A 393 -15.30 -8.27 -8.49
CA LEU A 393 -16.71 -8.66 -8.27
C LEU A 393 -16.95 -10.08 -8.77
N GLU A 394 -16.55 -10.39 -10.00
CA GLU A 394 -16.65 -11.73 -10.58
C GLU A 394 -15.91 -12.78 -9.73
N LEU A 395 -14.71 -12.45 -9.26
CA LEU A 395 -13.94 -13.33 -8.37
C LEU A 395 -14.74 -13.63 -7.11
N VAL A 396 -15.22 -12.62 -6.38
CA VAL A 396 -15.97 -12.81 -5.13
C VAL A 396 -17.29 -13.59 -5.39
N GLU A 397 -18.00 -13.26 -6.46
CA GLU A 397 -19.27 -13.93 -6.81
C GLU A 397 -19.06 -15.38 -7.25
N SER A 398 -17.88 -15.74 -7.76
CA SER A 398 -17.52 -17.10 -8.13
C SER A 398 -17.02 -17.98 -6.95
N MET A 399 -16.73 -17.37 -5.81
CA MET A 399 -16.10 -18.07 -4.66
C MET A 399 -16.86 -19.31 -4.17
N PRO A 400 -18.20 -19.34 -4.08
CA PRO A 400 -18.91 -20.56 -3.65
C PRO A 400 -18.61 -21.78 -4.53
N LYS A 401 -18.30 -21.56 -5.82
CA LYS A 401 -17.91 -22.64 -6.76
C LYS A 401 -16.42 -23.03 -6.64
N ARG A 402 -15.60 -22.19 -6.06
CA ARG A 402 -14.15 -22.41 -5.88
C ARG A 402 -13.79 -23.02 -4.54
N ARG A 403 -14.77 -23.25 -3.69
CA ARG A 403 -14.57 -23.82 -2.37
C ARG A 403 -13.86 -25.16 -2.46
N LYS A 404 -12.81 -25.35 -1.66
CA LYS A 404 -12.22 -26.66 -1.45
C LYS A 404 -13.28 -27.59 -0.83
N THR A 405 -13.47 -28.75 -1.42
CA THR A 405 -14.20 -29.82 -0.73
C THR A 405 -13.39 -30.20 0.49
N SER A 406 -13.83 -29.80 1.67
CA SER A 406 -13.23 -30.28 2.91
C SER A 406 -13.36 -31.80 2.96
N PRO A 407 -12.29 -32.57 3.24
CA PRO A 407 -12.49 -33.94 3.67
C PRO A 407 -13.36 -33.84 4.93
N SER A 408 -14.54 -34.45 4.86
CA SER A 408 -15.47 -34.52 5.98
C SER A 408 -14.74 -35.12 7.17
N THR A 409 -14.42 -34.33 8.15
CA THR A 409 -14.20 -34.69 9.57
C THR A 409 -13.42 -33.60 10.28
N ARG A 410 -14.12 -32.60 10.75
CA ARG A 410 -13.81 -31.90 12.01
C ARG A 410 -15.13 -31.39 12.56
N ALA A 411 -15.96 -32.33 13.05
CA ALA A 411 -16.93 -31.97 14.07
C ALA A 411 -16.13 -31.79 15.36
N LEU A 412 -16.09 -30.59 15.89
CA LEU A 412 -15.76 -30.31 17.27
C LEU A 412 -17.00 -30.50 18.13
#